data_d8d59f105d4b9d1efafbf4f88259c51c
#
_entry.id   d8d59f105d4b9d1efafbf4f88259c51c
#
_cell.length_a   1.000
_cell.length_b   1.000
_cell.length_c   1.000
_cell.angle_alpha   90.00
_cell.angle_beta   90.00
_cell.angle_gamma   90.00
#
_symmetry.space_group_name_H-M   'P 1'
#
loop_
_entity.id
_entity.type
_entity.pdbx_description
1 polymer ?
#
loop_
_entity_poly.entity_id
_entity_poly.type
_entity_poly.pdbx_seq_one_letter_code
_entity_poly.pdbx_strand_id
1 'polypeptide(L)'
;MKKIALTLVLVLTLTLSACVTGGEGNNDSFDETSSIKVYTRDTSSGTRDGFMSGIGFSAAAKDDSILVPGFITAGNAEQVSAVQTDRFAIGYVSLSTLNTQLFKGLNFDGVAPTEANVLNDSYKLSRNFNYMLRDDYSVYGADAAAYEALSKAFIAYMGSTEGLASIAQAGGIVDLSSGQSWDTVKAQFPICEQDNSAYTLKIGGSDSVEKIATEISPDFSAKCGNVVPQHNHTGSSNAYKGLNGSNAAIDDALSIHVGFASREFTAQEPALVTGRVAVDAIVAIVHLDN
;
A
#
# COMPACT_ATOMS: atom_id res chain seq x y z
N MET A 1 45.53 71.03 -46.91
CA MET A 1 46.45 69.89 -46.94
C MET A 1 45.95 68.84 -45.91
N LYS A 2 45.02 68.01 -46.31
CA LYS A 2 44.45 67.02 -45.44
C LYS A 2 44.80 65.63 -45.98
N LYS A 3 45.55 64.89 -45.20
CA LYS A 3 45.94 63.50 -45.51
C LYS A 3 44.76 62.59 -45.21
N ILE A 4 44.29 61.90 -46.24
CA ILE A 4 43.24 60.83 -46.08
C ILE A 4 43.97 59.50 -45.89
N ALA A 5 43.82 58.91 -44.72
CA ALA A 5 44.32 57.56 -44.43
C ALA A 5 43.26 56.56 -44.87
N LEU A 6 43.65 55.71 -45.81
CA LEU A 6 42.82 54.60 -46.32
C LEU A 6 43.01 53.41 -45.41
N THR A 7 41.99 53.11 -44.58
CA THR A 7 42.03 51.93 -43.71
C THR A 7 41.44 50.71 -44.47
N LEU A 8 42.34 49.78 -44.75
CA LEU A 8 41.95 48.47 -45.38
C LEU A 8 41.31 47.60 -44.34
N VAL A 9 40.00 47.33 -44.46
CA VAL A 9 39.26 46.36 -43.60
C VAL A 9 39.41 45.00 -44.25
N LEU A 10 40.20 44.16 -43.59
CA LEU A 10 40.32 42.72 -43.91
C LEU A 10 39.13 41.94 -43.33
N VAL A 11 38.16 41.59 -44.16
CA VAL A 11 37.02 40.71 -43.72
C VAL A 11 37.52 39.30 -43.73
N LEU A 12 37.78 38.77 -42.52
CA LEU A 12 38.11 37.39 -42.31
C LEU A 12 36.79 36.60 -42.21
N THR A 13 36.37 35.96 -43.30
CA THR A 13 35.23 35.01 -43.29
C THR A 13 35.65 33.72 -42.60
N LEU A 14 35.29 33.60 -41.29
CA LEU A 14 35.33 32.33 -40.62
C LEU A 14 34.14 31.47 -41.12
N THR A 15 34.43 30.49 -41.94
CA THR A 15 33.51 29.39 -42.21
C THR A 15 33.45 28.49 -40.95
N LEU A 16 32.44 28.69 -40.10
CA LEU A 16 32.09 27.67 -39.10
C LEU A 16 31.57 26.45 -39.84
N SER A 17 32.43 25.45 -40.00
CA SER A 17 31.97 24.08 -40.25
C SER A 17 31.26 23.60 -38.98
N ALA A 18 29.93 23.77 -38.92
CA ALA A 18 29.12 23.07 -37.96
C ALA A 18 29.19 21.60 -38.31
N CYS A 19 30.06 20.87 -37.61
CA CYS A 19 29.88 19.44 -37.45
C CYS A 19 28.53 19.29 -36.74
N VAL A 20 27.48 19.02 -37.52
CA VAL A 20 26.29 18.36 -37.01
C VAL A 20 26.75 16.97 -36.60
N THR A 21 27.20 16.84 -35.36
CA THR A 21 27.16 15.53 -34.71
C THR A 21 25.70 15.21 -34.64
N GLY A 22 25.24 14.38 -35.58
CA GLY A 22 23.99 13.68 -35.47
C GLY A 22 23.99 13.04 -34.08
N GLY A 23 23.14 13.55 -33.17
CA GLY A 23 22.79 12.83 -31.98
C GLY A 23 22.27 11.49 -32.48
N GLU A 24 23.07 10.46 -32.32
CA GLU A 24 22.55 9.11 -32.27
C GLU A 24 21.50 9.17 -31.16
N GLY A 25 20.23 9.32 -31.56
CA GLY A 25 19.14 8.95 -30.70
C GLY A 25 19.47 7.52 -30.31
N ASN A 26 19.82 7.30 -29.05
CA ASN A 26 19.77 5.98 -28.48
C ASN A 26 18.34 5.50 -28.72
N ASN A 27 18.12 4.83 -29.83
CA ASN A 27 17.07 3.86 -29.99
C ASN A 27 17.51 2.69 -29.09
N ASP A 28 17.33 2.89 -27.79
CA ASP A 28 17.48 1.85 -26.81
C ASP A 28 16.24 0.96 -26.96
N SER A 29 16.21 0.23 -28.08
CA SER A 29 15.17 -0.73 -28.37
C SER A 29 15.19 -1.75 -27.24
N PHE A 30 14.00 -2.02 -26.67
CA PHE A 30 13.84 -3.06 -25.68
C PHE A 30 14.47 -4.37 -26.20
N ASP A 31 15.40 -4.93 -25.43
CA ASP A 31 16.04 -6.20 -25.79
C ASP A 31 15.12 -7.38 -25.44
N GLU A 32 14.33 -7.83 -26.40
CA GLU A 32 13.38 -8.94 -26.24
C GLU A 32 14.06 -10.28 -25.91
N THR A 33 15.39 -10.37 -26.00
CA THR A 33 16.16 -11.57 -25.65
C THR A 33 16.62 -11.59 -24.20
N SER A 34 16.53 -10.46 -23.51
CA SER A 34 16.91 -10.36 -22.10
C SER A 34 15.92 -11.06 -21.19
N SER A 35 16.44 -11.69 -20.16
CA SER A 35 15.60 -12.39 -19.15
C SER A 35 14.80 -11.41 -18.31
N ILE A 36 13.49 -11.64 -18.19
CA ILE A 36 12.62 -10.87 -17.31
C ILE A 36 12.90 -11.31 -15.86
N LYS A 37 13.08 -10.33 -14.96
CA LYS A 37 13.18 -10.52 -13.52
C LYS A 37 11.79 -10.44 -12.90
N VAL A 38 11.28 -11.57 -12.45
CA VAL A 38 9.94 -11.70 -11.90
C VAL A 38 10.00 -11.51 -10.38
N TYR A 39 9.34 -10.48 -9.89
CA TYR A 39 9.21 -10.21 -8.46
C TYR A 39 7.86 -10.68 -7.94
N THR A 40 7.86 -11.29 -6.76
CA THR A 40 6.65 -11.70 -6.04
C THR A 40 6.74 -11.29 -4.58
N ARG A 41 5.63 -11.38 -3.86
CA ARG A 41 5.58 -11.23 -2.41
C ARG A 41 5.81 -12.59 -1.74
N ASP A 42 6.11 -12.58 -0.46
CA ASP A 42 6.17 -13.79 0.34
C ASP A 42 4.81 -14.48 0.48
N THR A 43 4.79 -15.74 0.95
CA THR A 43 3.58 -16.56 1.08
C THR A 43 2.63 -16.09 2.20
N SER A 44 3.02 -15.15 3.06
CA SER A 44 2.15 -14.53 4.07
C SER A 44 1.36 -13.33 3.52
N SER A 45 1.78 -12.80 2.37
CA SER A 45 1.24 -11.58 1.78
C SER A 45 -0.17 -11.78 1.22
N GLY A 46 -1.11 -10.93 1.68
CA GLY A 46 -2.45 -10.87 1.09
C GLY A 46 -2.46 -10.26 -0.31
N THR A 47 -1.44 -9.45 -0.70
CA THR A 47 -1.29 -8.95 -2.07
C THR A 47 -0.96 -10.09 -3.02
N ARG A 48 -0.06 -11.00 -2.61
CA ARG A 48 0.21 -12.21 -3.39
C ARG A 48 -1.02 -13.09 -3.52
N ASP A 49 -1.74 -13.30 -2.43
CA ASP A 49 -2.97 -14.08 -2.40
C ASP A 49 -4.00 -13.55 -3.42
N GLY A 50 -4.28 -12.24 -3.36
CA GLY A 50 -5.20 -11.58 -4.28
C GLY A 50 -4.70 -11.59 -5.73
N PHE A 51 -3.41 -11.34 -5.97
CA PHE A 51 -2.84 -11.36 -7.32
C PHE A 51 -2.92 -12.75 -7.95
N MET A 52 -2.40 -13.76 -7.25
CA MET A 52 -2.39 -15.14 -7.75
C MET A 52 -3.79 -15.69 -7.97
N SER A 53 -4.73 -15.36 -7.09
CA SER A 53 -6.14 -15.75 -7.24
C SER A 53 -6.79 -15.03 -8.42
N GLY A 54 -6.54 -13.73 -8.56
CA GLY A 54 -7.12 -12.90 -9.62
C GLY A 54 -6.66 -13.29 -11.04
N ILE A 55 -5.42 -13.76 -11.17
CA ILE A 55 -4.89 -14.28 -12.46
C ILE A 55 -5.18 -15.77 -12.70
N GLY A 56 -5.97 -16.40 -11.81
CA GLY A 56 -6.34 -17.83 -11.94
C GLY A 56 -5.25 -18.82 -11.51
N PHE A 57 -4.24 -18.37 -10.74
CA PHE A 57 -3.12 -19.19 -10.27
C PHE A 57 -3.06 -19.29 -8.75
N SER A 58 -4.21 -19.54 -8.11
CA SER A 58 -4.39 -19.55 -6.64
C SER A 58 -3.45 -20.48 -5.89
N ALA A 59 -3.04 -21.62 -6.48
CA ALA A 59 -2.07 -22.54 -5.87
C ALA A 59 -0.75 -21.83 -5.54
N ALA A 60 -0.29 -20.91 -6.39
CA ALA A 60 0.95 -20.16 -6.20
C ALA A 60 0.87 -19.13 -5.05
N ALA A 61 -0.30 -18.87 -4.49
CA ALA A 61 -0.43 -17.96 -3.35
C ALA A 61 0.38 -18.41 -2.13
N LYS A 62 0.46 -19.73 -1.91
CA LYS A 62 1.09 -20.34 -0.72
C LYS A 62 2.22 -21.31 -1.04
N ASP A 63 2.51 -21.55 -2.31
CA ASP A 63 3.52 -22.52 -2.75
C ASP A 63 4.51 -21.89 -3.73
N ASP A 64 5.75 -21.72 -3.27
CA ASP A 64 6.84 -21.19 -4.09
C ASP A 64 7.39 -22.21 -5.09
N SER A 65 7.18 -23.51 -4.84
CA SER A 65 7.75 -24.59 -5.67
C SER A 65 7.19 -24.65 -7.09
N ILE A 66 6.02 -24.03 -7.30
CA ILE A 66 5.35 -24.00 -8.61
C ILE A 66 5.62 -22.72 -9.40
N LEU A 67 6.38 -21.79 -8.83
CA LEU A 67 6.81 -20.56 -9.52
C LEU A 67 7.98 -20.84 -10.47
N VAL A 68 8.19 -19.93 -11.44
CA VAL A 68 9.34 -20.01 -12.35
C VAL A 68 10.66 -19.95 -11.56
N PRO A 69 11.67 -20.76 -11.92
CA PRO A 69 12.99 -20.68 -11.29
C PRO A 69 13.58 -19.27 -11.42
N GLY A 70 14.17 -18.76 -10.34
CA GLY A 70 14.81 -17.43 -10.33
C GLY A 70 13.86 -16.26 -10.04
N PHE A 71 12.61 -16.49 -9.64
CA PHE A 71 11.78 -15.43 -9.09
C PHE A 71 12.42 -14.83 -7.83
N ILE A 72 12.09 -13.56 -7.54
CA ILE A 72 12.64 -12.80 -6.41
C ILE A 72 11.50 -12.45 -5.45
N THR A 73 11.62 -12.88 -4.21
CA THR A 73 10.68 -12.47 -3.16
C THR A 73 11.07 -11.10 -2.62
N ALA A 74 10.15 -10.14 -2.65
CA ALA A 74 10.39 -8.75 -2.25
C ALA A 74 9.12 -8.09 -1.69
N GLY A 75 9.27 -7.14 -0.78
CA GLY A 75 8.20 -6.28 -0.28
C GLY A 75 7.73 -5.25 -1.32
N ASN A 76 6.72 -4.43 -0.98
CA ASN A 76 6.23 -3.39 -1.89
C ASN A 76 7.33 -2.41 -2.30
N ALA A 77 8.10 -1.90 -1.32
CA ALA A 77 9.12 -0.89 -1.56
C ALA A 77 10.25 -1.41 -2.47
N GLU A 78 10.69 -2.65 -2.24
CA GLU A 78 11.73 -3.27 -3.05
C GLU A 78 11.25 -3.54 -4.49
N GLN A 79 9.99 -3.99 -4.68
CA GLN A 79 9.43 -4.18 -6.01
C GLN A 79 9.34 -2.85 -6.78
N VAL A 80 8.89 -1.77 -6.11
CA VAL A 80 8.85 -0.43 -6.70
C VAL A 80 10.26 0.02 -7.10
N SER A 81 11.26 -0.12 -6.21
CA SER A 81 12.65 0.23 -6.51
C SER A 81 13.21 -0.58 -7.69
N ALA A 82 12.89 -1.86 -7.76
CA ALA A 82 13.35 -2.73 -8.85
C ALA A 82 12.80 -2.27 -10.21
N VAL A 83 11.48 -2.03 -10.32
CA VAL A 83 10.88 -1.61 -11.59
C VAL A 83 11.25 -0.18 -12.01
N GLN A 84 11.65 0.68 -11.08
CA GLN A 84 12.16 2.03 -11.40
C GLN A 84 13.57 2.00 -12.02
N THR A 85 14.37 1.00 -11.70
CA THR A 85 15.80 0.96 -12.06
C THR A 85 16.15 -0.12 -13.08
N ASP A 86 15.24 -1.06 -13.34
CA ASP A 86 15.46 -2.20 -14.23
C ASP A 86 14.29 -2.38 -15.20
N ARG A 87 14.54 -2.15 -16.49
CA ARG A 87 13.55 -2.33 -17.58
C ARG A 87 13.04 -3.76 -17.72
N PHE A 88 13.77 -4.73 -17.21
CA PHE A 88 13.39 -6.14 -17.27
C PHE A 88 12.70 -6.63 -15.99
N ALA A 89 12.47 -5.75 -15.01
CA ALA A 89 11.74 -6.09 -13.80
C ALA A 89 10.22 -6.01 -14.01
N ILE A 90 9.51 -7.01 -13.51
CA ILE A 90 8.05 -7.01 -13.36
C ILE A 90 7.68 -7.41 -11.95
N GLY A 91 6.73 -6.70 -11.35
CA GLY A 91 6.20 -6.98 -10.02
C GLY A 91 4.72 -6.62 -9.93
N TYR A 92 4.19 -6.59 -8.74
CA TYR A 92 2.82 -6.14 -8.47
C TYR A 92 2.69 -5.50 -7.08
N VAL A 93 1.88 -4.47 -7.01
CA VAL A 93 1.64 -3.67 -5.78
C VAL A 93 0.17 -3.33 -5.63
N SER A 94 -0.20 -2.74 -4.48
CA SER A 94 -1.50 -2.09 -4.30
C SER A 94 -1.63 -0.85 -5.18
N LEU A 95 -2.84 -0.56 -5.68
CA LEU A 95 -3.15 0.64 -6.47
C LEU A 95 -2.74 1.93 -5.73
N SER A 96 -2.89 1.97 -4.42
CA SER A 96 -2.45 3.12 -3.59
C SER A 96 -0.95 3.39 -3.65
N THR A 97 -0.15 2.42 -4.08
CA THR A 97 1.31 2.55 -4.27
C THR A 97 1.66 3.03 -5.68
N LEU A 98 0.74 2.95 -6.64
CA LEU A 98 1.00 3.29 -8.04
C LEU A 98 1.34 4.79 -8.18
N ASN A 99 2.53 5.05 -8.72
CA ASN A 99 2.97 6.37 -9.12
C ASN A 99 3.35 6.36 -10.60
N THR A 100 2.45 6.81 -11.45
CA THR A 100 2.60 6.79 -12.91
C THR A 100 3.69 7.71 -13.45
N GLN A 101 4.31 8.54 -12.61
CA GLN A 101 5.49 9.33 -12.96
C GLN A 101 6.80 8.58 -12.76
N LEU A 102 6.78 7.48 -12.00
CA LEU A 102 7.98 6.73 -11.62
C LEU A 102 8.03 5.34 -12.22
N PHE A 103 6.88 4.72 -12.49
CA PHE A 103 6.76 3.39 -13.09
C PHE A 103 5.37 3.20 -13.71
N LYS A 104 5.22 2.18 -14.54
CA LYS A 104 3.99 1.95 -15.29
C LYS A 104 3.16 0.84 -14.66
N GLY A 105 1.87 1.13 -14.44
CA GLY A 105 0.85 0.13 -14.11
C GLY A 105 0.28 -0.49 -15.38
N LEU A 106 0.19 -1.81 -15.43
CA LEU A 106 -0.37 -2.52 -16.56
C LEU A 106 -1.89 -2.64 -16.47
N ASN A 107 -2.55 -2.61 -17.62
CA ASN A 107 -3.96 -2.96 -17.72
C ASN A 107 -4.17 -4.45 -17.42
N PHE A 108 -5.28 -4.80 -16.81
CA PHE A 108 -5.73 -6.18 -16.65
C PHE A 108 -6.97 -6.42 -17.51
N ASP A 109 -6.93 -7.41 -18.39
CA ASP A 109 -7.97 -7.68 -19.39
C ASP A 109 -8.38 -6.44 -20.21
N GLY A 110 -7.38 -5.59 -20.54
CA GLY A 110 -7.59 -4.33 -21.27
C GLY A 110 -8.11 -3.18 -20.42
N VAL A 111 -8.42 -3.38 -19.14
CA VAL A 111 -8.95 -2.35 -18.23
C VAL A 111 -7.82 -1.72 -17.43
N ALA A 112 -7.76 -0.38 -17.40
CA ALA A 112 -6.76 0.36 -16.65
C ALA A 112 -7.01 0.28 -15.13
N PRO A 113 -5.94 0.20 -14.31
CA PRO A 113 -6.02 0.20 -12.85
C PRO A 113 -6.32 1.61 -12.33
N THR A 114 -7.60 1.99 -12.33
CA THR A 114 -8.06 3.28 -11.80
C THR A 114 -9.13 3.06 -10.74
N GLU A 115 -9.23 3.99 -9.79
CA GLU A 115 -10.27 3.98 -8.75
C GLU A 115 -11.67 3.87 -9.38
N ALA A 116 -11.95 4.63 -10.44
CA ALA A 116 -13.25 4.59 -11.14
C ALA A 116 -13.57 3.19 -11.69
N ASN A 117 -12.56 2.49 -12.24
CA ASN A 117 -12.72 1.14 -12.78
C ASN A 117 -12.84 0.07 -11.67
N VAL A 118 -12.30 0.33 -10.49
CA VAL A 118 -12.51 -0.51 -9.30
C VAL A 118 -13.91 -0.32 -8.74
N LEU A 119 -14.37 0.93 -8.60
CA LEU A 119 -15.70 1.25 -8.07
C LEU A 119 -16.84 0.75 -8.95
N ASN A 120 -16.68 0.79 -10.28
CA ASN A 120 -17.68 0.27 -11.22
C ASN A 120 -17.51 -1.23 -11.52
N ASP A 121 -16.63 -1.92 -10.79
CA ASP A 121 -16.34 -3.36 -10.91
C ASP A 121 -15.85 -3.78 -12.32
N SER A 122 -15.31 -2.89 -13.14
CA SER A 122 -14.69 -3.26 -14.41
C SER A 122 -13.25 -3.78 -14.26
N TYR A 123 -12.49 -3.27 -13.29
CA TYR A 123 -11.14 -3.76 -12.97
C TYR A 123 -11.20 -4.93 -11.98
N LYS A 124 -10.89 -6.13 -12.46
CA LYS A 124 -11.15 -7.38 -11.72
C LYS A 124 -10.07 -7.81 -10.72
N LEU A 125 -8.87 -7.23 -10.77
CA LEU A 125 -7.85 -7.43 -9.74
C LEU A 125 -8.09 -6.52 -8.53
N SER A 126 -9.32 -6.52 -8.00
CA SER A 126 -9.71 -5.80 -6.78
C SER A 126 -9.80 -6.75 -5.59
N ARG A 127 -9.64 -6.21 -4.39
CA ARG A 127 -9.71 -6.97 -3.13
C ARG A 127 -10.20 -6.08 -1.99
N ASN A 128 -10.79 -6.71 -0.98
CA ASN A 128 -11.13 -6.02 0.25
C ASN A 128 -9.91 -5.88 1.17
N PHE A 129 -9.80 -4.72 1.80
CA PHE A 129 -9.06 -4.55 3.04
C PHE A 129 -10.00 -4.78 4.20
N ASN A 130 -9.68 -5.75 5.01
CA ASN A 130 -10.51 -6.17 6.13
C ASN A 130 -9.79 -5.95 7.45
N TYR A 131 -10.57 -5.74 8.52
CA TYR A 131 -10.08 -5.71 9.88
C TYR A 131 -10.60 -6.90 10.69
N MET A 132 -9.87 -7.20 11.76
CA MET A 132 -10.23 -8.16 12.80
C MET A 132 -9.85 -7.56 14.16
N LEU A 133 -10.68 -7.76 15.16
CA LEU A 133 -10.36 -7.43 16.55
C LEU A 133 -9.99 -8.69 17.33
N ARG A 134 -9.33 -8.49 18.45
CA ARG A 134 -9.06 -9.54 19.42
C ARG A 134 -10.39 -10.02 20.05
N ASP A 135 -10.54 -11.31 20.23
CA ASP A 135 -11.74 -11.90 20.86
C ASP A 135 -11.67 -11.88 22.38
N ASP A 136 -10.47 -12.07 22.95
CA ASP A 136 -10.24 -12.12 24.39
C ASP A 136 -9.20 -11.08 24.83
N TYR A 137 -9.68 -10.03 25.48
CA TYR A 137 -8.85 -8.97 26.10
C TYR A 137 -8.49 -9.29 27.55
N SER A 138 -8.98 -10.37 28.17
CA SER A 138 -8.70 -10.70 29.58
C SER A 138 -7.21 -10.88 29.88
N VAL A 139 -6.41 -11.18 28.85
CA VAL A 139 -4.95 -11.27 28.92
C VAL A 139 -4.27 -9.97 29.39
N TYR A 140 -4.97 -8.82 29.28
CA TYR A 140 -4.49 -7.50 29.74
C TYR A 140 -4.89 -7.19 31.19
N GLY A 141 -5.52 -8.12 31.91
CA GLY A 141 -5.86 -7.98 33.32
C GLY A 141 -6.78 -6.80 33.60
N ALA A 142 -6.34 -5.86 34.45
CA ALA A 142 -7.13 -4.67 34.83
C ALA A 142 -7.39 -3.72 33.64
N ASP A 143 -6.57 -3.75 32.60
CA ASP A 143 -6.66 -2.87 31.43
C ASP A 143 -7.50 -3.48 30.30
N ALA A 144 -8.02 -4.68 30.46
CA ALA A 144 -8.77 -5.43 29.46
C ALA A 144 -9.92 -4.60 28.84
N ALA A 145 -10.76 -4.00 29.68
CA ALA A 145 -11.88 -3.18 29.23
C ALA A 145 -11.46 -1.93 28.46
N ALA A 146 -10.33 -1.32 28.85
CA ALA A 146 -9.80 -0.15 28.17
C ALA A 146 -9.29 -0.51 26.76
N TYR A 147 -8.48 -1.57 26.62
CA TYR A 147 -7.98 -2.01 25.32
C TYR A 147 -9.10 -2.48 24.38
N GLU A 148 -10.11 -3.18 24.89
CA GLU A 148 -11.27 -3.55 24.11
C GLU A 148 -12.05 -2.32 23.62
N ALA A 149 -12.32 -1.35 24.50
CA ALA A 149 -13.04 -0.13 24.16
C ALA A 149 -12.26 0.74 23.15
N LEU A 150 -10.93 0.89 23.32
CA LEU A 150 -10.06 1.64 22.42
C LEU A 150 -9.98 0.97 21.03
N SER A 151 -9.90 -0.36 20.97
CA SER A 151 -9.89 -1.10 19.70
C SER A 151 -11.20 -0.91 18.93
N LYS A 152 -12.34 -1.01 19.62
CA LYS A 152 -13.66 -0.77 19.02
C LYS A 152 -13.83 0.69 18.59
N ALA A 153 -13.37 1.64 19.39
CA ALA A 153 -13.39 3.06 19.05
C ALA A 153 -12.55 3.37 17.80
N PHE A 154 -11.37 2.75 17.66
CA PHE A 154 -10.52 2.92 16.49
C PHE A 154 -11.24 2.47 15.21
N ILE A 155 -11.87 1.29 15.22
CA ILE A 155 -12.64 0.81 14.05
C ILE A 155 -13.86 1.69 13.78
N ALA A 156 -14.55 2.15 14.81
CA ALA A 156 -15.68 3.08 14.66
C ALA A 156 -15.23 4.42 14.07
N TYR A 157 -14.04 4.93 14.47
CA TYR A 157 -13.44 6.13 13.88
C TYR A 157 -13.14 5.93 12.40
N MET A 158 -12.57 4.78 11.99
CA MET A 158 -12.33 4.46 10.58
C MET A 158 -13.62 4.52 9.74
N GLY A 159 -14.77 4.15 10.30
CA GLY A 159 -16.09 4.24 9.65
C GLY A 159 -16.76 5.61 9.75
N SER A 160 -16.18 6.58 10.44
CA SER A 160 -16.71 7.95 10.52
C SER A 160 -16.40 8.74 9.22
N THR A 161 -17.09 9.87 9.04
CA THR A 161 -16.84 10.78 7.91
C THR A 161 -15.36 11.18 7.83
N GLU A 162 -14.75 11.51 8.98
CA GLU A 162 -13.35 11.90 9.07
C GLU A 162 -12.41 10.74 8.78
N GLY A 163 -12.69 9.56 9.35
CA GLY A 163 -11.91 8.36 9.09
C GLY A 163 -11.97 7.91 7.64
N LEU A 164 -13.16 7.93 7.02
CA LEU A 164 -13.33 7.61 5.60
C LEU A 164 -12.56 8.59 4.71
N ALA A 165 -12.56 9.89 5.05
CA ALA A 165 -11.76 10.88 4.32
C ALA A 165 -10.25 10.58 4.41
N SER A 166 -9.73 10.22 5.59
CA SER A 166 -8.33 9.83 5.78
C SER A 166 -8.00 8.53 5.03
N ILE A 167 -8.92 7.54 5.00
CA ILE A 167 -8.74 6.31 4.22
C ILE A 167 -8.62 6.63 2.72
N ALA A 168 -9.50 7.49 2.18
CA ALA A 168 -9.46 7.89 0.78
C ALA A 168 -8.18 8.66 0.45
N GLN A 169 -7.72 9.56 1.33
CA GLN A 169 -6.46 10.29 1.17
C GLN A 169 -5.26 9.35 1.15
N ALA A 170 -5.28 8.28 1.95
CA ALA A 170 -4.25 7.25 1.94
C ALA A 170 -4.31 6.32 0.71
N GLY A 171 -5.36 6.44 -0.13
CA GLY A 171 -5.55 5.68 -1.37
C GLY A 171 -6.43 4.43 -1.21
N GLY A 172 -7.14 4.28 -0.10
CA GLY A 172 -8.20 3.28 0.05
C GLY A 172 -9.49 3.74 -0.66
N ILE A 173 -10.16 2.84 -1.33
CA ILE A 173 -11.41 3.13 -2.04
C ILE A 173 -12.58 2.87 -1.10
N VAL A 174 -13.33 3.93 -0.74
CA VAL A 174 -14.44 3.90 0.22
C VAL A 174 -15.62 4.74 -0.25
N ASP A 175 -16.82 4.45 0.26
CA ASP A 175 -17.99 5.31 0.09
C ASP A 175 -17.98 6.40 1.15
N LEU A 176 -17.56 7.61 0.75
CA LEU A 176 -17.50 8.79 1.63
C LEU A 176 -18.86 9.21 2.20
N SER A 177 -19.97 8.81 1.56
CA SER A 177 -21.31 9.17 2.00
C SER A 177 -21.85 8.27 3.11
N SER A 178 -21.21 7.16 3.39
CA SER A 178 -21.66 6.14 4.35
C SER A 178 -21.38 6.49 5.81
N GLY A 179 -20.45 7.44 6.10
CA GLY A 179 -20.01 7.78 7.44
C GLY A 179 -20.91 8.79 8.15
N GLN A 180 -20.99 8.65 9.49
CA GLN A 180 -21.48 9.70 10.37
C GLN A 180 -20.29 10.48 10.93
N SER A 181 -20.49 11.75 11.36
CA SER A 181 -19.42 12.52 11.98
C SER A 181 -18.88 11.81 13.22
N TRP A 182 -17.55 11.91 13.46
CA TRP A 182 -16.95 11.31 14.63
C TRP A 182 -17.56 11.84 15.95
N ASP A 183 -17.93 13.10 16.01
CA ASP A 183 -18.59 13.67 17.21
C ASP A 183 -19.89 12.93 17.55
N THR A 184 -20.63 12.47 16.55
CA THR A 184 -21.82 11.65 16.77
C THR A 184 -21.47 10.23 17.20
N VAL A 185 -20.50 9.61 16.53
CA VAL A 185 -20.06 8.23 16.80
C VAL A 185 -19.36 8.13 18.15
N LYS A 186 -18.54 9.12 18.53
CA LYS A 186 -17.76 9.18 19.77
C LYS A 186 -18.61 9.06 21.02
N ALA A 187 -19.86 9.52 21.00
CA ALA A 187 -20.78 9.41 22.12
C ALA A 187 -20.99 7.95 22.60
N GLN A 188 -20.72 6.96 21.74
CA GLN A 188 -20.80 5.53 22.07
C GLN A 188 -19.52 5.00 22.74
N PHE A 189 -18.46 5.82 22.79
CA PHE A 189 -17.14 5.45 23.30
C PHE A 189 -16.66 6.41 24.40
N PRO A 190 -17.22 6.30 25.65
CA PRO A 190 -16.83 7.17 26.75
C PRO A 190 -15.34 7.13 27.10
N ILE A 191 -14.65 6.05 26.72
CA ILE A 191 -13.19 5.92 26.87
C ILE A 191 -12.44 7.06 26.16
N CYS A 192 -12.96 7.58 25.04
CA CYS A 192 -12.33 8.66 24.28
C CYS A 192 -12.46 10.05 24.93
N GLU A 193 -13.24 10.19 26.02
CA GLU A 193 -13.32 11.40 26.83
C GLU A 193 -12.30 11.45 27.99
N GLN A 194 -11.52 10.38 28.16
CA GLN A 194 -10.51 10.24 29.20
C GLN A 194 -9.11 10.45 28.61
N ASP A 195 -8.11 10.69 29.46
CA ASP A 195 -6.71 10.64 29.07
C ASP A 195 -6.28 9.18 28.88
N ASN A 196 -5.94 8.82 27.66
CA ASN A 196 -5.52 7.49 27.24
C ASN A 196 -4.02 7.43 26.90
N SER A 197 -3.24 8.45 27.24
CA SER A 197 -1.81 8.53 26.90
C SER A 197 -0.96 7.41 27.53
N ALA A 198 -1.47 6.73 28.56
CA ALA A 198 -0.84 5.56 29.17
C ALA A 198 -1.06 4.26 28.38
N TYR A 199 -2.03 4.22 27.44
CA TYR A 199 -2.35 3.03 26.66
C TYR A 199 -1.66 3.04 25.30
N THR A 200 -1.05 1.91 24.94
CA THR A 200 -0.47 1.68 23.62
C THR A 200 -1.39 0.79 22.80
N LEU A 201 -2.05 1.35 21.77
CA LEU A 201 -2.89 0.60 20.86
C LEU A 201 -2.00 -0.01 19.76
N LYS A 202 -1.78 -1.33 19.83
CA LYS A 202 -0.98 -2.09 18.86
C LYS A 202 -1.83 -2.45 17.66
N ILE A 203 -1.41 -2.03 16.48
CA ILE A 203 -2.10 -2.16 15.20
C ILE A 203 -1.16 -2.86 14.22
N GLY A 204 -1.64 -3.87 13.48
CA GLY A 204 -0.72 -4.59 12.61
C GLY A 204 -1.40 -5.49 11.57
N GLY A 205 -0.66 -6.46 11.06
CA GLY A 205 -1.10 -7.39 10.03
C GLY A 205 -0.60 -7.00 8.63
N SER A 206 -1.49 -6.78 7.67
CA SER A 206 -1.11 -6.51 6.28
C SER A 206 -0.29 -5.23 6.10
N ASP A 207 0.86 -5.33 5.45
CA ASP A 207 1.69 -4.21 5.01
C ASP A 207 1.03 -3.37 3.88
N SER A 208 0.08 -3.95 3.14
CA SER A 208 -0.68 -3.18 2.14
C SER A 208 -1.68 -2.21 2.78
N VAL A 209 -2.06 -2.42 4.04
CA VAL A 209 -2.95 -1.55 4.80
C VAL A 209 -2.18 -0.57 5.67
N GLU A 210 -0.86 -0.73 5.80
CA GLU A 210 0.00 0.09 6.67
C GLU A 210 -0.18 1.58 6.42
N LYS A 211 -0.16 2.01 5.15
CA LYS A 211 -0.32 3.43 4.79
C LYS A 211 -1.65 3.99 5.30
N ILE A 212 -2.75 3.24 5.16
CA ILE A 212 -4.07 3.64 5.68
C ILE A 212 -4.04 3.72 7.20
N ALA A 213 -3.55 2.68 7.86
CA ALA A 213 -3.54 2.61 9.32
C ALA A 213 -2.67 3.71 9.94
N THR A 214 -1.51 4.01 9.35
CA THR A 214 -0.60 5.06 9.84
C THR A 214 -1.13 6.47 9.58
N GLU A 215 -1.87 6.69 8.51
CA GLU A 215 -2.52 7.99 8.22
C GLU A 215 -3.64 8.31 9.21
N ILE A 216 -4.44 7.32 9.57
CA ILE A 216 -5.60 7.50 10.46
C ILE A 216 -5.19 7.64 11.92
N SER A 217 -4.14 6.96 12.35
CA SER A 217 -3.79 6.80 13.75
C SER A 217 -3.52 8.09 14.50
N PRO A 218 -2.82 9.10 13.94
CA PRO A 218 -2.60 10.38 14.64
C PRO A 218 -3.89 11.15 14.91
N ASP A 219 -4.81 11.16 13.94
CA ASP A 219 -6.09 11.83 14.06
C ASP A 219 -6.97 11.14 15.11
N PHE A 220 -7.03 9.82 15.08
CA PHE A 220 -7.73 9.05 16.12
C PHE A 220 -7.14 9.30 17.50
N SER A 221 -5.81 9.26 17.65
CA SER A 221 -5.12 9.52 18.91
C SER A 221 -5.56 10.86 19.52
N ALA A 222 -5.49 11.92 18.72
CA ALA A 222 -5.89 13.27 19.16
C ALA A 222 -7.38 13.37 19.56
N LYS A 223 -8.25 12.57 18.94
CA LYS A 223 -9.69 12.54 19.16
C LYS A 223 -10.15 11.56 20.25
N CYS A 224 -9.25 10.67 20.69
CA CYS A 224 -9.53 9.64 21.68
C CYS A 224 -8.50 9.64 22.83
N GLY A 225 -8.36 10.78 23.50
CA GLY A 225 -7.58 10.91 24.73
C GLY A 225 -6.09 10.65 24.59
N ASN A 226 -5.50 10.92 23.43
CA ASN A 226 -4.07 10.77 23.16
C ASN A 226 -3.54 9.33 23.31
N VAL A 227 -4.36 8.30 23.03
CA VAL A 227 -3.90 6.91 22.97
C VAL A 227 -2.70 6.79 22.02
N VAL A 228 -1.66 6.03 22.40
CA VAL A 228 -0.42 5.91 21.64
C VAL A 228 -0.54 4.80 20.61
N PRO A 229 -0.59 5.08 19.29
CA PRO A 229 -0.60 4.02 18.28
C PRO A 229 0.79 3.42 18.11
N GLN A 230 0.85 2.08 17.97
CA GLN A 230 2.06 1.34 17.62
C GLN A 230 1.76 0.41 16.46
N HIS A 231 2.53 0.52 15.38
CA HIS A 231 2.34 -0.22 14.14
C HIS A 231 3.33 -1.38 13.98
N ASN A 232 2.82 -2.55 13.50
CA ASN A 232 3.62 -3.71 13.13
C ASN A 232 2.95 -4.46 11.96
N HIS A 233 3.25 -4.04 10.72
CA HIS A 233 2.64 -4.54 9.49
C HIS A 233 3.59 -5.48 8.76
N THR A 234 3.43 -6.79 8.95
CA THR A 234 4.34 -7.84 8.46
C THR A 234 3.67 -8.92 7.61
N GLY A 235 2.39 -8.72 7.26
CA GLY A 235 1.62 -9.60 6.39
C GLY A 235 0.24 -9.96 6.94
N SER A 236 -0.72 -10.19 6.05
CA SER A 236 -2.14 -10.45 6.40
C SER A 236 -2.35 -11.63 7.35
N SER A 237 -1.56 -12.70 7.21
CA SER A 237 -1.67 -13.88 8.10
C SER A 237 -1.27 -13.56 9.54
N ASN A 238 -0.46 -12.52 9.77
CA ASN A 238 -0.06 -12.10 11.11
C ASN A 238 -1.16 -11.32 11.84
N ALA A 239 -2.18 -10.82 11.13
CA ALA A 239 -3.36 -10.26 11.76
C ALA A 239 -4.03 -11.28 12.70
N TYR A 240 -4.43 -12.43 12.18
CA TYR A 240 -5.04 -13.49 13.01
C TYR A 240 -4.07 -14.04 14.06
N LYS A 241 -2.82 -14.32 13.67
CA LYS A 241 -1.81 -14.87 14.59
C LYS A 241 -1.60 -13.98 15.82
N GLY A 242 -1.49 -12.68 15.62
CA GLY A 242 -1.24 -11.71 16.69
C GLY A 242 -2.47 -11.34 17.53
N LEU A 243 -3.68 -11.58 17.01
CA LEU A 243 -4.93 -11.32 17.72
C LEU A 243 -5.46 -12.54 18.49
N ASN A 244 -5.70 -13.64 17.76
CA ASN A 244 -6.47 -14.79 18.23
C ASN A 244 -5.74 -16.12 17.99
N GLY A 245 -4.56 -16.10 17.40
CA GLY A 245 -3.77 -17.27 17.02
C GLY A 245 -2.53 -17.51 17.88
N SER A 246 -1.51 -18.10 17.27
CA SER A 246 -0.29 -18.58 17.96
C SER A 246 0.55 -17.50 18.62
N ASN A 247 0.42 -16.23 18.19
CA ASN A 247 1.21 -15.09 18.67
C ASN A 247 0.35 -14.07 19.43
N ALA A 248 -0.79 -14.53 19.99
CA ALA A 248 -1.72 -13.66 20.72
C ALA A 248 -1.28 -13.36 22.16
N ALA A 249 -0.23 -14.01 22.67
CA ALA A 249 0.31 -13.74 24.00
C ALA A 249 0.79 -12.28 24.09
N ILE A 250 0.52 -11.61 25.24
CA ILE A 250 0.75 -10.17 25.42
C ILE A 250 2.21 -9.74 25.21
N ASP A 251 3.16 -10.62 25.49
CA ASP A 251 4.60 -10.44 25.36
C ASP A 251 5.16 -10.85 23.99
N ASP A 252 4.32 -11.41 23.11
CA ASP A 252 4.74 -11.75 21.76
C ASP A 252 4.92 -10.48 20.90
N ALA A 253 5.97 -10.45 20.09
CA ALA A 253 6.29 -9.33 19.22
C ALA A 253 5.23 -9.06 18.14
N LEU A 254 4.44 -10.08 17.79
CA LEU A 254 3.33 -9.97 16.84
C LEU A 254 1.98 -9.70 17.51
N SER A 255 1.92 -9.68 18.85
CA SER A 255 0.67 -9.43 19.58
C SER A 255 0.14 -8.03 19.28
N ILE A 256 -1.10 -7.94 18.83
CA ILE A 256 -1.80 -6.70 18.44
C ILE A 256 -3.21 -6.64 19.01
N HIS A 257 -3.83 -5.45 18.97
CA HIS A 257 -5.21 -5.22 19.39
C HIS A 257 -6.16 -5.12 18.20
N VAL A 258 -5.66 -4.55 17.07
CA VAL A 258 -6.38 -4.39 15.81
C VAL A 258 -5.52 -4.98 14.70
N GLY A 259 -6.08 -5.91 13.94
CA GLY A 259 -5.39 -6.58 12.86
C GLY A 259 -6.03 -6.31 11.50
N PHE A 260 -5.19 -6.11 10.47
CA PHE A 260 -5.63 -5.87 9.11
C PHE A 260 -5.17 -6.98 8.16
N ALA A 261 -6.04 -7.31 7.21
CA ALA A 261 -5.72 -8.20 6.11
C ALA A 261 -6.11 -7.55 4.78
N SER A 262 -5.32 -7.78 3.74
CA SER A 262 -5.60 -7.36 2.37
C SER A 262 -6.17 -8.52 1.54
N ARG A 263 -6.98 -9.33 2.19
CA ARG A 263 -7.76 -10.46 1.69
C ARG A 263 -8.88 -10.79 2.66
N GLU A 264 -9.77 -11.67 2.27
CA GLU A 264 -10.74 -12.24 3.22
C GLU A 264 -10.03 -13.10 4.27
N PHE A 265 -10.57 -13.11 5.50
CA PHE A 265 -10.15 -14.06 6.52
C PHE A 265 -10.71 -15.45 6.18
N THR A 266 -9.92 -16.48 6.41
CA THR A 266 -10.28 -17.85 6.10
C THR A 266 -11.09 -18.49 7.23
N ALA A 267 -11.72 -19.65 6.98
CA ALA A 267 -12.40 -20.41 8.02
C ALA A 267 -11.46 -20.88 9.17
N GLN A 268 -10.14 -20.91 8.93
CA GLN A 268 -9.10 -21.21 9.92
C GLN A 268 -8.65 -19.97 10.72
N GLU A 269 -9.19 -18.80 10.40
CA GLU A 269 -8.94 -17.53 11.06
C GLU A 269 -10.24 -16.96 11.66
N PRO A 270 -10.93 -17.70 12.54
CA PRO A 270 -12.20 -17.25 13.12
C PRO A 270 -11.98 -16.06 14.06
N ALA A 271 -12.94 -15.12 14.07
CA ALA A 271 -13.02 -14.04 15.03
C ALA A 271 -14.46 -13.57 15.21
N LEU A 272 -14.75 -13.02 16.41
CA LEU A 272 -16.07 -12.50 16.74
C LEU A 272 -16.38 -11.18 16.03
N VAL A 273 -15.34 -10.37 15.81
CA VAL A 273 -15.49 -9.03 15.22
C VAL A 273 -14.55 -8.88 14.02
N THR A 274 -15.15 -8.82 12.84
CA THR A 274 -14.45 -8.54 11.58
C THR A 274 -15.28 -7.58 10.73
N GLY A 275 -14.66 -6.93 9.77
CA GLY A 275 -15.36 -6.11 8.79
C GLY A 275 -14.43 -5.57 7.71
N ARG A 276 -15.02 -4.89 6.73
CA ARG A 276 -14.30 -4.26 5.63
C ARG A 276 -13.90 -2.83 5.99
N VAL A 277 -12.66 -2.46 5.66
CA VAL A 277 -12.12 -1.11 5.81
C VAL A 277 -12.26 -0.31 4.52
N ALA A 278 -11.83 -0.91 3.42
CA ALA A 278 -11.76 -0.29 2.11
C ALA A 278 -11.74 -1.36 1.01
N VAL A 279 -11.88 -0.93 -0.22
CA VAL A 279 -11.50 -1.73 -1.39
C VAL A 279 -10.12 -1.25 -1.87
N ASP A 280 -9.31 -2.17 -2.38
CA ASP A 280 -8.04 -1.90 -3.05
C ASP A 280 -8.00 -2.65 -4.37
N ALA A 281 -7.08 -2.26 -5.24
CA ALA A 281 -6.76 -3.00 -6.44
C ALA A 281 -5.28 -3.41 -6.44
N ILE A 282 -4.98 -4.52 -7.10
CA ILE A 282 -3.61 -4.99 -7.29
C ILE A 282 -3.20 -4.68 -8.71
N VAL A 283 -2.05 -4.07 -8.88
CA VAL A 283 -1.56 -3.58 -10.16
C VAL A 283 -0.24 -4.24 -10.49
N ALA A 284 -0.16 -4.93 -11.63
CA ALA A 284 1.12 -5.34 -12.18
C ALA A 284 1.91 -4.11 -12.63
N ILE A 285 3.19 -4.04 -12.28
CA ILE A 285 4.04 -2.87 -12.51
C ILE A 285 5.30 -3.24 -13.27
N VAL A 286 5.74 -2.31 -14.12
CA VAL A 286 6.97 -2.41 -14.92
C VAL A 286 7.66 -1.04 -15.01
N HIS A 287 8.86 -1.01 -15.59
CA HIS A 287 9.57 0.24 -15.86
C HIS A 287 8.77 1.17 -16.79
N LEU A 288 8.98 2.49 -16.68
CA LEU A 288 8.26 3.48 -17.49
C LEU A 288 8.41 3.29 -18.99
N ASP A 289 9.59 2.85 -19.43
CA ASP A 289 9.93 2.71 -20.84
C ASP A 289 9.41 1.39 -21.49
N ASN A 290 8.67 0.57 -20.75
CA ASN A 290 8.08 -0.66 -21.27
C ASN A 290 6.72 -0.46 -21.92
#